data_c970c6c07085fc3ae8958872527c55bc
#
_entry.id   c970c6c07085fc3ae8958872527c55bc
#
_cell.length_a   1.000
_cell.length_b   1.000
_cell.length_c   1.000
_cell.angle_alpha   90.00
_cell.angle_beta   90.00
_cell.angle_gamma   90.00
#
_symmetry.space_group_name_H-M   'P 1'
#
loop_
_entity.id
_entity.type
_entity.pdbx_description
1 polymer ?
#
loop_
_entity_poly.entity_id
_entity_poly.type
_entity_poly.pdbx_seq_one_letter_code
_entity_poly.pdbx_strand_id
1 'polypeptide(L)'
;RDRMEVEEIWGHIIPPKEQTMIHDHGDPFNDFLGVSWVYYPHAPEEAGNLCFMCCVNNSNFVFETEQKKGKLFLFSNYVMHFTPRNGSNIDRVSISGNYMATDMLKNELLQDVNHQNPFWKYHGKK
;
A
#
# COMPACT_ATOMS: atom_id res chain seq x y z
N ARG A 1 -12.70 -0.98 22.01
CA ARG A 1 -12.02 -0.10 21.03
C ARG A 1 -11.22 -0.99 20.13
N ASP A 2 -11.65 -1.08 18.87
CA ASP A 2 -10.89 -1.77 17.85
C ASP A 2 -9.58 -1.04 17.64
N ARG A 3 -8.49 -1.79 17.61
CA ARG A 3 -7.15 -1.26 17.43
C ARG A 3 -6.60 -1.76 16.11
N MET A 4 -5.98 -0.87 15.39
CA MET A 4 -5.05 -1.25 14.34
C MET A 4 -3.75 -1.67 15.01
N GLU A 5 -3.27 -2.84 14.67
CA GLU A 5 -1.99 -3.37 15.18
C GLU A 5 -0.93 -3.28 14.09
N VAL A 6 0.28 -2.97 14.52
CA VAL A 6 1.44 -3.01 13.61
C VAL A 6 1.78 -4.46 13.37
N GLU A 7 1.63 -4.89 12.12
CA GLU A 7 1.98 -6.25 11.73
C GLU A 7 3.47 -6.34 11.37
N GLU A 8 3.94 -5.37 10.61
CA GLU A 8 5.28 -5.42 10.03
C GLU A 8 5.86 -4.02 9.83
N ILE A 9 7.15 -3.87 10.11
CA ILE A 9 7.91 -2.65 9.79
C ILE A 9 9.25 -3.06 9.19
N TRP A 10 9.63 -2.41 8.08
CA TRP A 10 10.92 -2.65 7.44
C TRP A 10 11.51 -1.37 6.85
N GLY A 11 12.82 -1.36 6.67
CA GLY A 11 13.55 -0.30 5.98
C GLY A 11 13.95 -0.72 4.57
N HIS A 12 13.86 0.22 3.64
CA HIS A 12 14.38 0.07 2.29
C HIS A 12 15.47 1.09 2.01
N ILE A 13 16.59 0.61 1.50
CA ILE A 13 17.64 1.42 0.91
C ILE A 13 17.67 1.10 -0.58
N ILE A 14 17.37 2.09 -1.40
CA ILE A 14 17.35 1.95 -2.85
C ILE A 14 18.50 2.76 -3.46
N PRO A 15 19.58 2.09 -3.86
CA PRO A 15 20.74 2.75 -4.45
C PRO A 15 20.42 3.46 -5.77
N PRO A 16 21.33 4.33 -6.24
CA PRO A 16 21.22 4.90 -7.60
C PRO A 16 21.01 3.82 -8.66
N LYS A 17 20.10 4.08 -9.59
CA LYS A 17 19.70 3.20 -10.72
C LYS A 17 18.84 1.97 -10.35
N GLU A 18 18.60 1.71 -9.06
CA GLU A 18 17.69 0.66 -8.60
C GLU A 18 16.25 1.18 -8.48
N GLN A 19 15.30 0.25 -8.44
CA GLN A 19 13.86 0.54 -8.35
C GLN A 19 13.15 -0.49 -7.48
N THR A 20 11.92 -0.21 -7.08
CA THR A 20 11.04 -1.23 -6.50
C THR A 20 10.12 -1.81 -7.56
N MET A 21 9.89 -3.11 -7.50
CA MET A 21 8.91 -3.77 -8.37
C MET A 21 7.50 -3.36 -7.97
N ILE A 22 6.58 -3.41 -8.91
CA ILE A 22 5.16 -3.22 -8.63
C ILE A 22 4.64 -4.38 -7.77
N HIS A 23 3.96 -4.04 -6.68
CA HIS A 23 3.44 -5.01 -5.71
C HIS A 23 2.31 -4.40 -4.89
N ASP A 24 1.64 -5.22 -4.13
CA ASP A 24 0.74 -4.84 -3.05
C ASP A 24 1.11 -5.60 -1.76
N HIS A 25 0.40 -5.34 -0.68
CA HIS A 25 0.57 -5.99 0.62
C HIS A 25 -0.69 -6.73 1.06
N GLY A 26 -1.62 -6.97 0.13
CA GLY A 26 -2.83 -7.73 0.41
C GLY A 26 -2.54 -9.22 0.60
N ASP A 27 -3.17 -9.82 1.60
CA ASP A 27 -3.25 -11.26 1.73
C ASP A 27 -4.60 -11.72 1.17
N PRO A 28 -4.62 -12.48 0.07
CA PRO A 28 -5.88 -12.91 -0.56
C PRO A 28 -6.72 -13.82 0.35
N PHE A 29 -6.17 -14.31 1.45
CA PHE A 29 -6.86 -15.24 2.34
C PHE A 29 -7.37 -14.59 3.63
N ASN A 30 -6.77 -13.48 4.09
CA ASN A 30 -7.06 -12.93 5.42
C ASN A 30 -7.24 -11.42 5.49
N ASP A 31 -6.80 -10.62 4.52
CA ASP A 31 -6.55 -9.20 4.77
C ASP A 31 -7.26 -8.27 3.80
N PHE A 32 -8.56 -8.13 3.99
CA PHE A 32 -9.31 -7.09 3.29
C PHE A 32 -9.16 -5.68 3.90
N LEU A 33 -8.62 -5.58 5.11
CA LEU A 33 -8.62 -4.35 5.89
C LEU A 33 -7.26 -4.09 6.53
N GLY A 34 -6.37 -3.58 5.73
CA GLY A 34 -5.08 -3.13 6.19
C GLY A 34 -4.74 -1.75 5.63
N VAL A 35 -3.87 -1.07 6.33
CA VAL A 35 -3.28 0.18 5.90
C VAL A 35 -1.78 -0.01 5.80
N SER A 36 -1.26 0.17 4.60
CA SER A 36 0.17 0.27 4.37
C SER A 36 0.61 1.72 4.51
N TRP A 37 1.82 1.91 4.94
CA TRP A 37 2.40 3.23 5.07
C TRP A 37 3.86 3.24 4.64
N VAL A 38 4.32 4.38 4.19
CA VAL A 38 5.72 4.63 3.88
C VAL A 38 6.12 6.03 4.32
N TYR A 39 7.22 6.10 5.04
CA TYR A 39 7.85 7.32 5.49
C TYR A 39 9.22 7.48 4.82
N TYR A 40 9.54 8.69 4.40
CA TYR A 40 10.80 9.01 3.73
C TYR A 40 11.71 9.85 4.63
N PRO A 41 12.60 9.25 5.43
CA PRO A 41 13.61 10.00 6.20
C PRO A 41 14.63 10.67 5.28
N HIS A 42 14.87 10.09 4.10
CA HIS A 42 15.79 10.63 3.09
C HIS A 42 15.29 10.32 1.68
N ALA A 43 14.95 11.36 0.94
CA ALA A 43 14.45 11.27 -0.43
C ALA A 43 15.10 12.37 -1.28
N PRO A 44 16.17 12.07 -2.03
CA PRO A 44 16.76 12.99 -2.99
C PRO A 44 15.77 13.36 -4.10
N GLU A 45 15.91 14.55 -4.70
CA GLU A 45 14.94 15.06 -5.68
C GLU A 45 14.69 14.10 -6.85
N GLU A 46 15.70 13.48 -7.39
CA GLU A 46 15.59 12.60 -8.56
C GLU A 46 15.44 11.11 -8.19
N ALA A 47 15.17 10.82 -6.93
CA ALA A 47 15.12 9.42 -6.46
C ALA A 47 13.86 8.64 -6.89
N GLY A 48 12.97 9.26 -7.65
CA GLY A 48 11.69 8.69 -8.05
C GLY A 48 10.60 8.87 -6.98
N ASN A 49 9.38 9.10 -7.41
CA ASN A 49 8.22 9.27 -6.55
C ASN A 49 7.47 7.95 -6.34
N LEU A 50 6.77 7.83 -5.22
CA LEU A 50 5.85 6.71 -5.02
C LEU A 50 4.71 6.81 -6.04
N CYS A 51 4.51 5.74 -6.78
CA CYS A 51 3.47 5.62 -7.80
C CYS A 51 2.45 4.56 -7.39
N PHE A 52 1.17 4.86 -7.60
CA PHE A 52 0.07 3.94 -7.44
C PHE A 52 -0.52 3.57 -8.79
N MET A 53 -0.83 2.30 -8.98
CA MET A 53 -1.52 1.83 -10.17
C MET A 53 -3.00 1.62 -9.85
N CYS A 54 -3.85 2.22 -10.63
CA CYS A 54 -5.29 2.07 -10.56
C CYS A 54 -5.83 1.56 -11.90
N CYS A 55 -6.80 0.66 -11.85
CA CYS A 55 -7.51 0.17 -13.03
C CYS A 55 -8.96 0.68 -13.00
N VAL A 56 -9.34 1.45 -14.01
CA VAL A 56 -10.71 1.95 -14.17
C VAL A 56 -11.17 1.68 -15.60
N ASN A 57 -12.32 1.04 -15.75
CA ASN A 57 -12.89 0.70 -17.06
C ASN A 57 -11.90 0.00 -18.01
N ASN A 58 -11.17 -0.99 -17.50
CA ASN A 58 -10.14 -1.73 -18.23
C ASN A 58 -8.95 -0.90 -18.72
N SER A 59 -8.78 0.30 -18.19
CA SER A 59 -7.61 1.15 -18.46
C SER A 59 -6.78 1.31 -17.19
N ASN A 60 -5.48 1.14 -17.32
CA ASN A 60 -4.54 1.33 -16.23
C ASN A 60 -4.07 2.78 -16.18
N PHE A 61 -4.10 3.35 -15.00
CA PHE A 61 -3.61 4.69 -14.71
C PHE A 61 -2.52 4.60 -13.65
N VAL A 62 -1.49 5.40 -13.82
CA VAL A 62 -0.46 5.60 -12.80
C VAL A 62 -0.67 6.97 -12.17
N PHE A 63 -0.86 6.96 -10.87
CA PHE A 63 -0.91 8.17 -10.06
C PHE A 63 0.43 8.35 -9.36
N GLU A 64 1.16 9.39 -9.71
CA GLU A 64 2.46 9.71 -9.13
C GLU A 64 2.29 10.70 -7.97
N THR A 65 2.84 10.37 -6.82
CA THR A 65 2.88 11.28 -5.67
C THR A 65 4.13 12.16 -5.74
N GLU A 66 4.14 13.23 -5.00
CA GLU A 66 5.34 14.01 -4.76
C GLU A 66 5.97 13.57 -3.44
N GLN A 67 6.98 12.71 -3.51
CA GLN A 67 7.72 12.33 -2.30
C GLN A 67 8.75 13.41 -1.92
N LYS A 68 8.86 13.66 -0.63
CA LYS A 68 9.86 14.56 -0.04
C LYS A 68 10.32 14.00 1.29
N LYS A 69 11.52 14.37 1.72
CA LYS A 69 12.00 14.08 3.06
C LYS A 69 10.95 14.49 4.11
N GLY A 70 10.66 13.60 5.04
CA GLY A 70 9.70 13.80 6.12
C GLY A 70 8.25 13.52 5.74
N LYS A 71 7.95 13.17 4.49
CA LYS A 71 6.59 12.80 4.08
C LYS A 71 6.22 11.38 4.52
N LEU A 72 4.99 11.24 4.95
CA LEU A 72 4.35 9.97 5.26
C LEU A 72 3.16 9.78 4.33
N PHE A 73 3.09 8.64 3.67
CA PHE A 73 1.94 8.21 2.88
C PHE A 73 1.23 7.06 3.57
N LEU A 74 -0.09 7.11 3.58
CA LEU A 74 -0.97 6.06 4.07
C LEU A 74 -1.88 5.64 2.92
N PHE A 75 -2.01 4.35 2.69
CA PHE A 75 -2.83 3.80 1.61
C PHE A 75 -3.32 2.40 1.98
N SER A 76 -4.35 1.96 1.29
CA SER A 76 -4.86 0.60 1.50
C SER A 76 -3.82 -0.45 1.09
N ASN A 77 -3.68 -1.51 1.88
CA ASN A 77 -2.68 -2.54 1.69
C ASN A 77 -2.80 -3.29 0.35
N TYR A 78 -3.95 -3.28 -0.29
CA TYR A 78 -4.17 -3.92 -1.60
C TYR A 78 -3.97 -2.99 -2.81
N VAL A 79 -3.55 -1.76 -2.60
CA VAL A 79 -3.26 -0.86 -3.71
C VAL A 79 -1.89 -1.18 -4.31
N MET A 80 -1.88 -1.51 -5.59
CA MET A 80 -0.66 -1.75 -6.35
C MET A 80 0.19 -0.49 -6.38
N HIS A 81 1.46 -0.60 -6.02
CA HIS A 81 2.36 0.54 -5.96
C HIS A 81 3.81 0.14 -6.30
N PHE A 82 4.57 1.13 -6.66
CA PHE A 82 5.99 0.99 -6.99
C PHE A 82 6.70 2.33 -6.88
N THR A 83 8.00 2.31 -6.88
CA THR A 83 8.81 3.50 -7.08
C THR A 83 9.74 3.28 -8.27
N PRO A 84 9.73 4.20 -9.26
CA PRO A 84 10.59 4.09 -10.42
C PRO A 84 12.06 4.21 -10.03
N ARG A 85 12.92 4.03 -11.03
CA ARG A 85 14.37 4.05 -10.87
C ARG A 85 14.84 5.30 -10.12
N ASN A 86 15.71 5.09 -9.15
CA ASN A 86 16.41 6.18 -8.49
C ASN A 86 17.38 6.84 -9.48
N GLY A 87 17.02 8.00 -9.99
CA GLY A 87 17.82 8.79 -10.93
C GLY A 87 18.87 9.66 -10.26
N SER A 88 18.86 9.75 -8.92
CA SER A 88 19.87 10.49 -8.14
C SER A 88 21.18 9.72 -7.99
N ASN A 89 22.20 10.39 -7.50
CA ASN A 89 23.49 9.78 -7.16
C ASN A 89 23.59 9.32 -5.68
N ILE A 90 22.47 9.35 -4.96
CA ILE A 90 22.41 9.11 -3.52
C ILE A 90 21.34 8.06 -3.25
N ASP A 91 21.52 7.25 -2.22
CA ASP A 91 20.53 6.28 -1.79
C ASP A 91 19.22 6.97 -1.37
N ARG A 92 18.09 6.43 -1.82
CA ARG A 92 16.78 6.74 -1.26
C ARG A 92 16.52 5.82 -0.08
N VAL A 93 16.11 6.38 1.03
CA VAL A 93 15.78 5.62 2.24
C VAL A 93 14.29 5.80 2.55
N SER A 94 13.60 4.69 2.73
CA SER A 94 12.23 4.68 3.24
C SER A 94 12.08 3.69 4.38
N ILE A 95 11.12 3.97 5.25
CA ILE A 95 10.64 3.07 6.29
C ILE A 95 9.18 2.80 5.98
N SER A 96 8.82 1.55 5.87
CA SER A 96 7.49 1.11 5.51
C SER A 96 6.91 0.18 6.57
N GLY A 97 5.62 0.04 6.58
CA GLY A 97 4.97 -0.92 7.47
C GLY A 97 3.51 -1.14 7.11
N ASN A 98 2.94 -2.13 7.77
CA ASN A 98 1.53 -2.49 7.65
C ASN A 98 0.85 -2.41 9.03
N TYR A 99 -0.36 -1.84 9.03
CA TYR A 99 -1.32 -1.95 10.11
C TYR A 99 -2.46 -2.85 9.66
N MET A 100 -2.81 -3.81 10.49
CA MET A 100 -3.92 -4.71 10.24
C MET A 100 -5.05 -4.43 11.23
N ALA A 101 -6.28 -4.57 10.76
CA ALA A 101 -7.43 -4.51 11.64
C ALA A 101 -7.45 -5.72 12.60
N THR A 102 -7.88 -5.52 13.83
CA THR A 102 -8.08 -6.62 14.77
C THR A 102 -9.15 -7.59 14.25
N ASP A 103 -9.11 -8.83 14.71
CA ASP A 103 -10.07 -9.86 14.28
C ASP A 103 -11.53 -9.50 14.54
N MET A 104 -11.80 -8.73 15.58
CA MET A 104 -13.16 -8.23 15.85
C MET A 104 -13.64 -7.29 14.76
N LEU A 105 -12.84 -6.32 14.39
CA LEU A 105 -13.16 -5.38 13.31
C LEU A 105 -13.27 -6.11 11.97
N LYS A 106 -12.39 -7.05 11.70
CA LYS A 106 -12.46 -7.92 10.51
C LYS A 106 -13.81 -8.64 10.44
N ASN A 107 -14.24 -9.25 11.53
CA ASN A 107 -15.50 -10.00 11.56
C ASN A 107 -16.73 -9.10 11.40
N GLU A 108 -16.78 -7.95 12.03
CA GLU A 108 -17.90 -7.01 11.91
C GLU A 108 -18.00 -6.42 10.50
N LEU A 109 -16.89 -5.98 9.93
CA LEU A 109 -16.88 -5.41 8.57
C LEU A 109 -17.14 -6.47 7.50
N LEU A 110 -16.68 -7.70 7.68
CA LEU A 110 -17.00 -8.79 6.77
C LEU A 110 -18.48 -9.18 6.85
N GLN A 111 -19.12 -9.11 8.02
CA GLN A 111 -20.56 -9.31 8.15
C GLN A 111 -21.35 -8.20 7.47
N ASP A 112 -20.96 -6.95 7.66
CA ASP A 112 -21.62 -5.80 7.03
C ASP A 112 -21.49 -5.82 5.51
N VAL A 113 -20.31 -6.12 5.01
CA VAL A 113 -20.05 -6.24 3.56
C VAL A 113 -20.88 -7.38 2.95
N ASN A 114 -20.98 -8.52 3.63
CA ASN A 114 -21.77 -9.65 3.18
C ASN A 114 -23.29 -9.36 3.17
N HIS A 115 -23.78 -8.50 4.05
CA HIS A 115 -25.20 -8.17 4.14
C HIS A 115 -25.65 -7.02 3.24
N GLN A 116 -24.77 -6.05 2.96
CA GLN A 116 -25.14 -4.81 2.28
C GLN A 116 -24.70 -4.73 0.82
N ASN A 117 -23.73 -5.52 0.39
CA ASN A 117 -23.22 -5.44 -0.97
C ASN A 117 -23.78 -6.54 -1.85
N PRO A 118 -24.71 -6.22 -2.80
CA PRO A 118 -25.27 -7.19 -3.73
C PRO A 118 -24.23 -7.89 -4.60
N PHE A 119 -23.05 -7.29 -4.78
CA PHE A 119 -21.94 -7.88 -5.52
C PHE A 119 -21.41 -9.17 -4.87
N TRP A 120 -21.34 -9.23 -3.54
CA TRP A 120 -20.93 -10.43 -2.81
C TRP A 120 -21.94 -11.57 -2.90
N LYS A 121 -23.23 -11.27 -3.06
CA LYS A 121 -24.26 -12.30 -3.30
C LYS A 121 -24.05 -13.05 -4.61
N TYR A 122 -23.43 -12.41 -5.61
CA TYR A 122 -23.16 -13.04 -6.91
C TYR A 122 -21.85 -13.82 -6.96
N HIS A 123 -20.83 -13.40 -6.22
CA HIS A 123 -19.49 -13.97 -6.30
C HIS A 123 -19.10 -14.84 -5.10
N GLY A 124 -19.80 -14.76 -3.98
CA GLY A 124 -19.53 -15.51 -2.75
C GLY A 124 -20.27 -16.85 -2.59
N LYS A 125 -21.10 -17.22 -3.53
CA LYS A 125 -21.72 -18.56 -3.58
C LYS A 125 -20.99 -19.43 -4.59
N LYS A 126 -20.05 -20.15 -4.07
CA LYS A 126 -19.71 -21.44 -4.67
C LYS A 126 -20.62 -22.50 -4.09
#